data_b8d7fd96f61240c0b74b0bf6c7942e39
#
_entry.id   b8d7fd96f61240c0b74b0bf6c7942e39
#
_cell.length_a   1.000
_cell.length_b   1.000
_cell.length_c   1.000
_cell.angle_alpha   90.00
_cell.angle_beta   90.00
_cell.angle_gamma   90.00
#
_symmetry.space_group_name_H-M   'P 1'
#
loop_
_entity.id
_entity.type
_entity.pdbx_description
1 polymer ?
#
loop_
_entity_poly.entity_id
_entity_poly.type
_entity_poly.pdbx_seq_one_letter_code
_entity_poly.pdbx_strand_id
1 'polypeptide(L)'
;TRSEAIAEGGSQATFVFESLETADTYDVFYNLTGPAAATALIPAEQTQQAAGELNLGQNGDFGYATAQNGTFTLEHATSYVWFDTYSSDVTSNLLSITLSVSGGQTIAGEAAFADGKLGDCKGSSSVTLSFGEEGVALPSQSNDTDVFAAMVLYPADLSTATVSIVYKFADGSVYLQTKSGKTLTPGHTLRLSTQIAKSDCKNSGAFFMTEAGVAEELPTEPIGYLKVVTLGESTLSAEELTSIAGNLANGAVIDLGEATFATTEFPMDFTRKTNLQEIALPRNIQTFTPSTYNSGAFYGCKNLTRVTFPEGLTAIGQNCFRNCAKLESIELPSSVRTLDIYAFYGCKLLTSVVIPEGVEAIPRFLFDSCTALTDVTLPSTLKSIGAEAFEATGLEEITIPEGVTSLGNNLFNACKSLESVQLPDALTAIPSKLCYNCSALTTVNMPSKLETVGSDAFYQCSKLQDVTFPETLQSLDERSFGG
;
A
#
# COMPACT_ATOMS: atom_id res chain seq x y z
N THR A 1 -8.32 47.39 22.77
CA THR A 1 -7.13 47.39 21.96
C THR A 1 -7.51 47.65 20.50
N ARG A 2 -7.00 48.72 19.89
CA ARG A 2 -7.09 48.94 18.44
C ARG A 2 -5.70 48.73 17.85
N SER A 3 -5.59 47.85 16.85
CA SER A 3 -4.44 47.87 15.94
C SER A 3 -4.67 48.93 14.88
N GLU A 4 -3.78 49.88 14.70
CA GLU A 4 -3.73 50.69 13.49
C GLU A 4 -3.02 49.87 12.40
N ALA A 5 -3.49 50.02 11.17
CA ALA A 5 -3.15 49.18 10.04
C ALA A 5 -1.62 48.99 9.91
N ILE A 6 -1.22 47.73 9.64
CA ILE A 6 0.16 47.39 9.19
C ILE A 6 0.35 48.07 7.84
N ALA A 7 1.33 48.93 7.71
CA ALA A 7 1.71 49.53 6.42
C ALA A 7 2.20 48.43 5.48
N GLU A 8 1.77 48.46 4.21
CA GLU A 8 2.23 47.55 3.17
C GLU A 8 3.78 47.42 3.19
N GLY A 9 4.27 46.19 3.38
CA GLY A 9 5.72 45.86 3.42
C GLY A 9 6.40 46.01 4.78
N GLY A 10 5.67 46.29 5.86
CA GLY A 10 6.26 46.52 7.18
C GLY A 10 6.20 45.33 8.11
N SER A 11 7.35 44.98 8.68
CA SER A 11 7.50 44.02 9.78
C SER A 11 7.12 44.57 11.16
N GLN A 12 6.44 45.73 11.25
CA GLN A 12 6.10 46.40 12.51
C GLN A 12 4.63 46.82 12.52
N ALA A 13 3.93 46.44 13.57
CA ALA A 13 2.60 46.96 13.89
C ALA A 13 2.68 47.81 15.16
N THR A 14 1.98 48.94 15.20
CA THR A 14 1.86 49.77 16.40
C THR A 14 0.55 49.41 17.11
N PHE A 15 0.68 48.98 18.35
CA PHE A 15 -0.49 48.70 19.24
C PHE A 15 -0.62 49.88 20.22
N VAL A 16 -1.81 50.48 20.27
CA VAL A 16 -2.14 51.54 21.22
C VAL A 16 -3.04 50.98 22.32
N PHE A 17 -2.59 51.05 23.54
CA PHE A 17 -3.33 50.63 24.72
C PHE A 17 -3.92 51.90 25.41
N GLU A 18 -5.22 52.02 25.49
CA GLU A 18 -5.93 53.22 26.02
C GLU A 18 -5.81 53.40 27.54
N SER A 19 -5.49 52.38 28.31
CA SER A 19 -5.16 52.48 29.75
C SER A 19 -4.46 51.21 30.20
N LEU A 20 -3.20 51.32 30.56
CA LEU A 20 -2.46 50.28 31.28
C LEU A 20 -2.24 50.79 32.71
N GLU A 21 -2.54 49.97 33.72
CA GLU A 21 -2.04 50.21 35.08
C GLU A 21 -0.51 50.19 35.05
N THR A 22 0.16 51.02 35.85
CA THR A 22 1.62 51.06 35.89
C THR A 22 2.20 49.77 36.49
N ALA A 23 2.76 48.92 35.64
CA ALA A 23 3.52 47.77 36.01
C ALA A 23 4.89 47.78 35.27
N ASP A 24 5.89 47.15 35.84
CA ASP A 24 7.22 47.11 35.24
C ASP A 24 7.28 46.18 33.99
N THR A 25 6.33 45.23 33.89
CA THR A 25 6.22 44.26 32.81
C THR A 25 4.74 43.96 32.46
N TYR A 26 4.46 43.68 31.21
CA TYR A 26 3.17 43.30 30.67
C TYR A 26 3.33 42.09 29.73
N ASP A 27 2.44 41.11 29.85
CA ASP A 27 2.36 40.02 28.87
C ASP A 27 1.42 40.45 27.74
N VAL A 28 1.93 40.34 26.51
CA VAL A 28 1.20 40.66 25.28
C VAL A 28 0.93 39.39 24.51
N PHE A 29 -0.33 39.15 24.19
CA PHE A 29 -0.78 37.99 23.43
C PHE A 29 -1.44 38.44 22.13
N TYR A 30 -1.13 37.73 21.05
CA TYR A 30 -1.75 37.91 19.75
C TYR A 30 -2.63 36.68 19.44
N ASN A 31 -3.89 36.92 19.10
CA ASN A 31 -4.85 35.90 18.63
C ASN A 31 -5.24 34.83 19.66
N LEU A 32 -4.99 35.03 20.97
CA LEU A 32 -5.53 34.19 22.04
C LEU A 32 -6.89 34.68 22.47
N THR A 33 -7.82 33.79 22.76
CA THR A 33 -9.16 34.11 23.27
C THR A 33 -9.12 34.34 24.80
N GLY A 34 -8.74 35.55 25.19
CA GLY A 34 -8.85 36.06 26.58
C GLY A 34 -7.59 35.90 27.46
N PRO A 35 -7.42 36.77 28.47
CA PRO A 35 -6.19 36.87 29.24
C PRO A 35 -5.92 35.73 30.25
N ALA A 36 -6.87 34.83 30.42
CA ALA A 36 -6.76 33.70 31.34
C ALA A 36 -6.99 32.34 30.65
N ALA A 37 -7.31 32.31 29.38
CA ALA A 37 -7.61 31.09 28.68
C ALA A 37 -6.40 30.68 27.87
N ALA A 38 -5.57 30.03 28.46
CA ALA A 38 -4.38 29.39 28.04
C ALA A 38 -4.60 28.31 26.97
N THR A 39 -5.45 28.50 26.00
CA THR A 39 -5.69 27.52 24.92
C THR A 39 -5.50 28.18 23.55
N ALA A 40 -4.61 27.62 22.76
CA ALA A 40 -4.43 27.95 21.36
C ALA A 40 -5.12 26.88 20.50
N LEU A 41 -5.83 27.31 19.48
CA LEU A 41 -6.47 26.43 18.49
C LEU A 41 -5.80 26.64 17.13
N ILE A 42 -5.22 25.57 16.60
CA ILE A 42 -4.75 25.51 15.22
C ILE A 42 -5.74 24.61 14.47
N PRO A 43 -6.62 25.17 13.62
CA PRO A 43 -7.64 24.39 12.95
C PRO A 43 -7.02 23.41 11.94
N ALA A 44 -7.58 22.21 11.86
CA ALA A 44 -7.23 21.23 10.84
C ALA A 44 -7.69 21.68 9.44
N GLU A 45 -8.79 22.45 9.37
CA GLU A 45 -9.28 23.08 8.14
C GLU A 45 -8.90 24.56 8.13
N GLN A 46 -8.09 24.96 7.16
CA GLN A 46 -7.61 26.32 6.96
C GLN A 46 -8.07 26.87 5.61
N THR A 47 -8.11 28.19 5.45
CA THR A 47 -8.63 28.81 4.23
C THR A 47 -7.68 29.85 3.67
N GLN A 48 -7.67 29.96 2.33
CA GLN A 48 -6.98 31.02 1.60
C GLN A 48 -7.80 31.37 0.36
N GLN A 49 -8.12 32.64 0.16
CA GLN A 49 -9.02 33.06 -0.93
C GLN A 49 -8.30 33.22 -2.26
N ALA A 50 -7.03 33.66 -2.25
CA ALA A 50 -6.23 33.83 -3.46
C ALA A 50 -4.76 33.46 -3.22
N ALA A 51 -4.04 33.17 -4.29
CA ALA A 51 -2.61 32.93 -4.22
C ALA A 51 -1.89 34.15 -3.64
N GLY A 52 -1.01 33.93 -2.67
CA GLY A 52 -0.26 35.01 -1.99
C GLY A 52 -1.02 35.77 -0.90
N GLU A 53 -2.35 35.62 -0.78
CA GLU A 53 -3.14 36.23 0.29
C GLU A 53 -3.19 35.32 1.52
N LEU A 54 -2.24 35.47 2.43
CA LEU A 54 -2.06 34.59 3.57
C LEU A 54 -2.99 34.97 4.75
N ASN A 55 -3.85 34.05 5.16
CA ASN A 55 -4.77 34.24 6.31
C ASN A 55 -4.20 33.63 7.60
N LEU A 56 -2.94 33.88 7.92
CA LEU A 56 -2.24 33.23 9.02
C LEU A 56 -2.98 33.37 10.37
N GLY A 57 -3.47 34.56 10.70
CA GLY A 57 -4.19 34.79 11.95
C GLY A 57 -5.50 34.01 12.07
N GLN A 58 -6.29 33.88 10.98
CA GLN A 58 -7.51 33.08 10.95
C GLN A 58 -7.22 31.58 10.97
N ASN A 59 -6.08 31.20 10.45
CA ASN A 59 -5.60 29.81 10.39
C ASN A 59 -4.87 29.36 11.68
N GLY A 60 -4.95 30.15 12.76
CA GLY A 60 -4.48 29.76 14.07
C GLY A 60 -3.07 30.24 14.43
N ASP A 61 -2.49 31.17 13.65
CA ASP A 61 -1.23 31.83 14.05
C ASP A 61 -1.44 32.65 15.31
N PHE A 62 -0.57 32.49 16.28
CA PHE A 62 -0.55 33.32 17.47
C PHE A 62 0.86 33.49 17.98
N GLY A 63 1.03 34.52 18.81
CA GLY A 63 2.32 34.84 19.37
C GLY A 63 2.18 35.49 20.75
N TYR A 64 3.30 35.63 21.41
CA TYR A 64 3.39 36.28 22.73
C TYR A 64 4.63 37.12 22.82
N ALA A 65 4.62 38.04 23.77
CA ALA A 65 5.79 38.81 24.18
C ALA A 65 5.61 39.29 25.61
N THR A 66 6.71 39.53 26.28
CA THR A 66 6.72 40.28 27.53
C THR A 66 7.22 41.69 27.22
N ALA A 67 6.36 42.69 27.43
CA ALA A 67 6.71 44.10 27.22
C ALA A 67 7.44 44.66 28.45
N GLN A 68 8.59 45.29 28.21
CA GLN A 68 9.33 46.02 29.23
C GLN A 68 9.61 47.43 28.74
N ASN A 69 9.35 48.44 29.59
CA ASN A 69 9.59 49.86 29.23
C ASN A 69 8.87 50.30 27.94
N GLY A 70 7.71 49.74 27.67
CA GLY A 70 6.87 50.11 26.53
C GLY A 70 7.32 49.51 25.16
N THR A 71 8.28 48.61 25.15
CA THR A 71 8.72 47.90 23.93
C THR A 71 8.66 46.40 24.09
N PHE A 72 8.32 45.69 23.01
CA PHE A 72 8.33 44.24 22.95
C PHE A 72 8.60 43.76 21.53
N THR A 73 9.08 42.53 21.42
CA THR A 73 9.14 41.78 20.16
C THR A 73 8.17 40.61 20.28
N LEU A 74 7.24 40.49 19.34
CA LEU A 74 6.31 39.40 19.30
C LEU A 74 7.03 38.13 18.82
N GLU A 75 6.92 37.05 19.58
CA GLU A 75 7.44 35.74 19.20
C GLU A 75 6.26 34.84 18.77
N HIS A 76 6.36 34.23 17.60
CA HIS A 76 5.36 33.30 17.14
C HIS A 76 5.54 31.95 17.84
N ALA A 77 4.45 31.42 18.36
CA ALA A 77 4.43 30.11 19.03
C ALA A 77 4.08 28.95 18.09
N THR A 78 3.66 29.25 16.86
CA THR A 78 3.33 28.30 15.81
C THR A 78 4.46 28.16 14.79
N SER A 79 4.37 27.10 13.97
CA SER A 79 5.26 26.87 12.81
C SER A 79 4.51 27.06 11.51
N TYR A 80 5.22 27.28 10.44
CA TYR A 80 4.63 27.51 9.12
C TYR A 80 5.18 26.57 8.07
N VAL A 81 4.30 26.15 7.14
CA VAL A 81 4.72 25.55 5.88
C VAL A 81 4.29 26.46 4.74
N TRP A 82 5.27 26.95 4.00
CA TRP A 82 5.07 27.78 2.83
C TRP A 82 5.20 26.95 1.57
N PHE A 83 4.19 27.03 0.73
CA PHE A 83 4.13 26.32 -0.54
C PHE A 83 4.53 27.27 -1.67
N ASP A 84 5.54 26.87 -2.43
CA ASP A 84 5.93 27.43 -3.71
C ASP A 84 5.57 26.39 -4.78
N THR A 85 4.27 26.39 -5.13
CA THR A 85 3.70 25.37 -6.03
C THR A 85 3.43 25.98 -7.39
N TYR A 86 3.91 25.34 -8.45
CA TYR A 86 3.77 25.82 -9.81
C TYR A 86 3.62 24.68 -10.82
N SER A 87 3.06 25.01 -12.00
CA SER A 87 2.93 24.08 -13.12
C SER A 87 2.87 24.82 -14.45
N SER A 88 3.54 24.30 -15.45
CA SER A 88 3.50 24.83 -16.82
C SER A 88 2.44 24.17 -17.70
N ASP A 89 1.84 23.05 -17.25
CA ASP A 89 0.93 22.21 -18.05
C ASP A 89 -0.37 21.80 -17.35
N VAL A 90 -0.50 22.01 -16.03
CA VAL A 90 -1.77 21.85 -15.31
C VAL A 90 -2.59 23.14 -15.48
N THR A 91 -3.74 23.03 -16.11
CA THR A 91 -4.65 24.15 -16.38
C THR A 91 -5.88 24.20 -15.46
N SER A 92 -6.10 23.16 -14.69
CA SER A 92 -7.18 23.09 -13.70
C SER A 92 -6.82 23.85 -12.44
N ASN A 93 -7.79 24.55 -11.83
CA ASN A 93 -7.58 25.28 -10.59
C ASN A 93 -7.34 24.32 -9.42
N LEU A 94 -6.43 24.69 -8.53
CA LEU A 94 -6.17 23.98 -7.28
C LEU A 94 -7.26 24.33 -6.26
N LEU A 95 -7.97 23.32 -5.74
CA LEU A 95 -9.03 23.47 -4.75
C LEU A 95 -8.50 23.40 -3.31
N SER A 96 -7.53 22.51 -3.07
CA SER A 96 -6.97 22.35 -1.72
C SER A 96 -5.57 21.74 -1.74
N ILE A 97 -4.84 22.00 -0.64
CA ILE A 97 -3.61 21.32 -0.27
C ILE A 97 -3.84 20.67 1.10
N THR A 98 -3.67 19.35 1.21
CA THR A 98 -3.73 18.64 2.49
C THR A 98 -2.33 18.14 2.85
N LEU A 99 -1.85 18.49 4.03
CA LEU A 99 -0.60 17.99 4.60
C LEU A 99 -0.93 17.04 5.74
N SER A 100 -0.34 15.86 5.76
CA SER A 100 -0.54 14.84 6.79
C SER A 100 0.78 14.23 7.22
N VAL A 101 0.86 13.81 8.47
CA VAL A 101 2.05 13.21 9.07
C VAL A 101 1.73 11.83 9.65
N SER A 102 2.67 10.87 9.49
CA SER A 102 2.59 9.54 10.10
C SER A 102 3.26 9.54 11.48
N GLY A 103 3.06 8.45 12.25
CA GLY A 103 3.75 8.21 13.53
C GLY A 103 3.08 8.83 14.75
N GLY A 104 1.76 9.11 14.68
CA GLY A 104 0.97 9.59 15.82
C GLY A 104 1.26 11.04 16.22
N GLN A 105 1.94 11.82 15.35
CA GLN A 105 2.25 13.22 15.61
C GLN A 105 1.03 14.09 15.31
N THR A 106 0.70 14.98 16.25
CA THR A 106 -0.39 15.95 16.09
C THR A 106 0.18 17.28 15.60
N ILE A 107 -0.38 17.85 14.53
CA ILE A 107 0.08 19.10 13.90
C ILE A 107 -1.00 20.20 13.86
N ALA A 108 -2.24 19.87 14.24
CA ALA A 108 -3.34 20.81 14.41
C ALA A 108 -4.24 20.40 15.57
N GLY A 109 -4.91 21.32 16.20
CA GLY A 109 -5.81 21.07 17.33
C GLY A 109 -5.64 22.07 18.47
N GLU A 110 -6.09 21.69 19.64
CA GLU A 110 -6.00 22.51 20.85
C GLU A 110 -4.74 22.20 21.65
N ALA A 111 -4.06 23.22 22.08
CA ALA A 111 -2.91 23.12 22.97
C ALA A 111 -3.02 24.14 24.10
N ALA A 112 -2.66 23.74 25.32
CA ALA A 112 -2.52 24.67 26.42
C ALA A 112 -1.34 25.63 26.14
N PHE A 113 -1.49 26.88 26.49
CA PHE A 113 -0.43 27.87 26.39
C PHE A 113 -0.12 28.42 27.79
N ALA A 114 1.10 28.20 28.28
CA ALA A 114 1.56 28.70 29.57
C ALA A 114 3.04 29.06 29.51
N ASP A 115 3.45 30.10 30.24
CA ASP A 115 4.84 30.54 30.36
C ASP A 115 5.54 30.74 28.99
N GLY A 116 4.82 31.28 28.03
CA GLY A 116 5.34 31.51 26.67
C GLY A 116 5.52 30.26 25.80
N LYS A 117 4.95 29.11 26.17
CA LYS A 117 5.12 27.85 25.45
C LYS A 117 3.77 27.15 25.24
N LEU A 118 3.69 26.47 24.11
CA LEU A 118 2.63 25.49 23.86
C LEU A 118 2.89 24.20 24.64
N GLY A 119 1.86 23.70 25.31
CA GLY A 119 1.82 22.34 25.84
C GLY A 119 1.56 21.31 24.75
N ASP A 120 1.21 20.08 25.13
CA ASP A 120 0.89 19.04 24.17
C ASP A 120 -0.37 19.37 23.35
N CYS A 121 -0.27 19.24 22.05
CA CYS A 121 -1.40 19.43 21.14
C CYS A 121 -2.31 18.19 21.14
N LYS A 122 -3.62 18.42 21.20
CA LYS A 122 -4.63 17.36 21.05
C LYS A 122 -5.50 17.68 19.84
N GLY A 123 -5.43 16.81 18.84
CA GLY A 123 -6.20 17.04 17.62
C GLY A 123 -5.73 16.16 16.46
N SER A 124 -5.55 16.75 15.29
CA SER A 124 -5.35 16.05 14.01
C SER A 124 -3.87 15.91 13.63
N SER A 125 -3.57 14.79 12.98
CA SER A 125 -2.31 14.55 12.27
C SER A 125 -2.31 15.13 10.85
N SER A 126 -3.37 15.83 10.44
CA SER A 126 -3.49 16.47 9.13
C SER A 126 -4.02 17.89 9.18
N VAL A 127 -3.67 18.70 8.19
CA VAL A 127 -4.18 20.05 7.95
C VAL A 127 -4.53 20.19 6.48
N THR A 128 -5.74 20.71 6.20
CA THR A 128 -6.19 21.03 4.84
C THR A 128 -6.29 22.54 4.67
N LEU A 129 -5.63 23.08 3.63
CA LEU A 129 -5.79 24.45 3.19
C LEU A 129 -6.73 24.45 1.97
N SER A 130 -7.89 25.08 2.11
CA SER A 130 -8.91 25.19 1.05
C SER A 130 -8.83 26.56 0.37
N PHE A 131 -8.96 26.56 -0.98
CA PHE A 131 -9.03 27.77 -1.81
C PHE A 131 -10.46 28.09 -2.27
N GLY A 132 -11.46 27.46 -1.63
CA GLY A 132 -12.87 27.63 -1.98
C GLY A 132 -13.30 26.78 -3.18
N GLU A 133 -14.57 26.93 -3.59
CA GLU A 133 -15.19 26.11 -4.65
C GLU A 133 -14.58 26.36 -6.04
N GLU A 134 -14.14 27.58 -6.31
CA GLU A 134 -13.54 27.96 -7.61
C GLU A 134 -12.04 27.61 -7.68
N GLY A 135 -11.38 27.49 -6.53
CA GLY A 135 -9.95 27.25 -6.43
C GLY A 135 -9.09 28.39 -6.97
N VAL A 136 -7.79 28.14 -7.06
CA VAL A 136 -6.78 29.09 -7.57
C VAL A 136 -5.96 28.47 -8.68
N ALA A 137 -5.59 29.26 -9.68
CA ALA A 137 -4.69 28.82 -10.75
C ALA A 137 -3.25 28.70 -10.24
N LEU A 138 -2.54 27.66 -10.67
CA LEU A 138 -1.10 27.53 -10.38
C LEU A 138 -0.30 28.52 -11.24
N PRO A 139 0.75 29.19 -10.69
CA PRO A 139 1.70 29.95 -11.48
C PRO A 139 2.46 29.03 -12.44
N SER A 140 2.90 29.56 -13.59
CA SER A 140 3.60 28.75 -14.60
C SER A 140 5.07 28.43 -14.25
N GLN A 141 5.64 29.14 -13.29
CA GLN A 141 7.03 28.97 -12.81
C GLN A 141 7.13 29.30 -11.34
N SER A 142 8.18 28.78 -10.69
CA SER A 142 8.52 29.14 -9.32
C SER A 142 8.83 30.64 -9.22
N ASN A 143 8.42 31.22 -8.12
CA ASN A 143 8.79 32.57 -7.72
C ASN A 143 9.47 32.55 -6.35
N ASP A 144 10.77 32.67 -6.32
CA ASP A 144 11.56 32.58 -5.09
C ASP A 144 11.23 33.68 -4.05
N THR A 145 10.55 34.75 -4.47
CA THR A 145 10.22 35.90 -3.61
C THR A 145 8.82 35.85 -3.03
N ASP A 146 7.87 35.16 -3.73
CA ASP A 146 6.47 35.15 -3.33
C ASP A 146 6.07 33.76 -2.82
N VAL A 147 5.22 33.76 -1.81
CA VAL A 147 4.61 32.53 -1.25
C VAL A 147 3.28 32.30 -1.93
N PHE A 148 3.14 31.16 -2.60
CA PHE A 148 1.86 30.79 -3.23
C PHE A 148 0.77 30.52 -2.18
N ALA A 149 1.10 29.75 -1.12
CA ALA A 149 0.19 29.38 -0.06
C ALA A 149 0.94 29.12 1.25
N ALA A 150 0.24 29.23 2.38
CA ALA A 150 0.84 28.94 3.69
C ALA A 150 -0.15 28.21 4.61
N MET A 151 0.33 27.25 5.37
CA MET A 151 -0.35 26.57 6.48
C MET A 151 0.30 26.95 7.80
N VAL A 152 -0.52 27.04 8.83
CA VAL A 152 -0.10 27.18 10.23
C VAL A 152 -0.15 25.80 10.87
N LEU A 153 0.95 25.38 11.49
CA LEU A 153 1.06 24.07 12.12
C LEU A 153 1.52 24.18 13.57
N TYR A 154 1.14 23.21 14.36
CA TYR A 154 1.71 23.01 15.70
C TYR A 154 3.19 22.60 15.56
N PRO A 155 4.08 23.20 16.36
CA PRO A 155 5.49 22.81 16.40
C PRO A 155 5.66 21.39 16.89
N ALA A 156 6.28 20.53 16.08
CA ALA A 156 6.47 19.12 16.39
C ALA A 156 7.78 18.57 15.80
N ASP A 157 8.34 17.57 16.42
CA ASP A 157 9.45 16.83 15.84
C ASP A 157 8.92 15.75 14.88
N LEU A 158 8.98 16.03 13.60
CA LEU A 158 8.55 15.14 12.52
C LEU A 158 9.73 14.40 11.88
N SER A 159 10.92 14.41 12.45
CA SER A 159 12.15 13.87 11.83
C SER A 159 12.06 12.37 11.50
N THR A 160 11.21 11.62 12.21
CA THR A 160 10.95 10.20 11.97
C THR A 160 9.66 9.92 11.20
N ALA A 161 8.85 10.95 10.94
CA ALA A 161 7.58 10.83 10.25
C ALA A 161 7.72 10.89 8.73
N THR A 162 6.78 10.29 8.03
CA THR A 162 6.54 10.56 6.61
C THR A 162 5.50 11.68 6.50
N VAL A 163 5.82 12.70 5.71
CA VAL A 163 4.91 13.80 5.40
C VAL A 163 4.31 13.55 4.02
N SER A 164 2.99 13.45 3.95
CA SER A 164 2.23 13.33 2.71
C SER A 164 1.55 14.67 2.39
N ILE A 165 1.66 15.14 1.16
CA ILE A 165 1.07 16.38 0.69
C ILE A 165 0.22 16.07 -0.54
N VAL A 166 -1.07 16.36 -0.44
CA VAL A 166 -2.06 16.10 -1.49
C VAL A 166 -2.54 17.43 -2.07
N TYR A 167 -2.50 17.56 -3.37
CA TYR A 167 -3.03 18.69 -4.13
C TYR A 167 -4.26 18.19 -4.90
N LYS A 168 -5.45 18.79 -4.65
CA LYS A 168 -6.71 18.43 -5.29
C LYS A 168 -7.14 19.53 -6.26
N PHE A 169 -7.46 19.16 -7.50
CA PHE A 169 -7.82 20.08 -8.57
C PHE A 169 -9.32 20.04 -8.91
N ALA A 170 -9.83 21.10 -9.52
CA ALA A 170 -11.24 21.26 -9.85
C ALA A 170 -11.75 20.26 -10.92
N ASP A 171 -10.86 19.69 -11.74
CA ASP A 171 -11.20 18.62 -12.68
C ASP A 171 -11.23 17.22 -12.03
N GLY A 172 -11.10 17.16 -10.69
CA GLY A 172 -11.06 15.93 -9.91
C GLY A 172 -9.70 15.23 -9.93
N SER A 173 -8.71 15.76 -10.65
CA SER A 173 -7.36 15.20 -10.59
C SER A 173 -6.67 15.55 -9.26
N VAL A 174 -5.71 14.71 -8.89
CA VAL A 174 -4.94 14.85 -7.64
C VAL A 174 -3.47 14.58 -7.89
N TYR A 175 -2.62 15.30 -7.16
CA TYR A 175 -1.18 15.07 -7.11
C TYR A 175 -0.77 14.76 -5.68
N LEU A 176 0.00 13.68 -5.48
CA LEU A 176 0.54 13.29 -4.18
C LEU A 176 2.05 13.42 -4.16
N GLN A 177 2.57 14.06 -3.13
CA GLN A 177 3.99 14.13 -2.84
C GLN A 177 4.24 13.58 -1.44
N THR A 178 5.23 12.71 -1.27
CA THR A 178 5.71 12.24 0.02
C THR A 178 7.13 12.74 0.29
N LYS A 179 7.41 13.10 1.53
CA LYS A 179 8.74 13.58 1.98
C LYS A 179 9.03 13.03 3.38
N SER A 180 10.32 12.92 3.70
CA SER A 180 10.73 12.74 5.09
C SER A 180 10.43 14.00 5.88
N GLY A 181 9.88 13.86 7.06
CA GLY A 181 9.54 14.97 7.95
C GLY A 181 10.80 15.69 8.46
N LYS A 182 10.57 16.86 9.00
CA LYS A 182 11.58 17.70 9.67
C LYS A 182 11.00 18.25 10.95
N THR A 183 11.85 18.60 11.90
CA THR A 183 11.41 19.26 13.12
C THR A 183 10.83 20.64 12.78
N LEU A 184 9.57 20.86 13.21
CA LEU A 184 8.90 22.15 13.15
C LEU A 184 9.15 22.91 14.46
N THR A 185 9.85 24.03 14.37
CA THR A 185 10.17 24.87 15.54
C THR A 185 9.34 26.15 15.54
N PRO A 186 8.92 26.65 16.72
CA PRO A 186 8.13 27.88 16.83
C PRO A 186 8.78 29.04 16.06
N GLY A 187 7.96 29.82 15.36
CA GLY A 187 8.38 30.97 14.58
C GLY A 187 9.14 30.65 13.29
N HIS A 188 9.42 29.39 12.99
CA HIS A 188 10.15 28.99 11.80
C HIS A 188 9.24 28.57 10.67
N THR A 189 9.71 28.80 9.46
CA THR A 189 9.03 28.45 8.22
C THR A 189 9.75 27.33 7.49
N LEU A 190 9.02 26.27 7.15
CA LEU A 190 9.47 25.26 6.20
C LEU A 190 8.95 25.63 4.81
N ARG A 191 9.84 25.92 3.87
CA ARG A 191 9.47 26.19 2.48
C ARG A 191 9.49 24.90 1.67
N LEU A 192 8.40 24.63 0.94
CA LEU A 192 8.23 23.49 0.05
C LEU A 192 8.04 23.99 -1.38
N SER A 193 9.06 23.83 -2.22
CA SER A 193 8.95 24.10 -3.65
C SER A 193 8.53 22.84 -4.37
N THR A 194 7.47 22.92 -5.19
CA THR A 194 6.86 21.77 -5.88
C THR A 194 6.47 22.15 -7.29
N GLN A 195 7.11 21.53 -8.28
CA GLN A 195 6.66 21.57 -9.65
C GLN A 195 5.70 20.39 -9.87
N ILE A 196 4.50 20.67 -10.34
CA ILE A 196 3.51 19.64 -10.66
C ILE A 196 3.42 19.48 -12.18
N ALA A 197 3.71 18.30 -12.70
CA ALA A 197 3.46 17.96 -14.09
C ALA A 197 2.08 17.30 -14.24
N LYS A 198 1.37 17.62 -15.32
CA LYS A 198 0.05 17.03 -15.60
C LYS A 198 0.10 15.50 -15.70
N SER A 199 1.20 14.93 -16.18
CA SER A 199 1.44 13.48 -16.24
C SER A 199 1.46 12.80 -14.87
N ASP A 200 1.81 13.54 -13.82
CA ASP A 200 1.93 13.04 -12.45
C ASP A 200 0.60 13.14 -11.69
N CYS A 201 -0.34 13.93 -12.21
CA CYS A 201 -1.69 14.01 -11.67
C CYS A 201 -2.46 12.72 -11.99
N LYS A 202 -3.09 12.13 -10.99
CA LYS A 202 -3.96 10.97 -11.15
C LYS A 202 -5.38 11.46 -11.48
N ASN A 203 -6.04 10.76 -12.43
CA ASN A 203 -7.39 11.11 -12.85
C ASN A 203 -8.42 10.88 -11.74
N SER A 204 -9.65 11.37 -11.97
CA SER A 204 -10.83 11.13 -11.15
C SER A 204 -10.94 9.66 -10.71
N GLY A 205 -10.94 9.38 -9.41
CA GLY A 205 -10.94 8.02 -8.84
C GLY A 205 -9.83 7.80 -7.83
N ALA A 206 -8.98 8.79 -7.55
CA ALA A 206 -8.08 8.77 -6.41
C ALA A 206 -8.78 9.38 -5.19
N PHE A 207 -8.90 8.60 -4.13
CA PHE A 207 -9.51 9.00 -2.87
C PHE A 207 -8.47 9.01 -1.76
N PHE A 208 -8.54 10.04 -0.93
CA PHE A 208 -7.64 10.19 0.20
C PHE A 208 -8.45 10.02 1.48
N MET A 209 -8.00 9.11 2.33
CA MET A 209 -8.56 8.95 3.67
C MET A 209 -7.87 9.90 4.63
N THR A 210 -8.65 10.76 5.20
CA THR A 210 -8.33 11.51 6.42
C THR A 210 -8.98 10.81 7.63
N GLU A 211 -8.90 11.40 8.81
CA GLU A 211 -9.55 10.89 10.02
C GLU A 211 -11.08 10.75 9.88
N ALA A 212 -11.70 11.43 8.90
CA ALA A 212 -13.13 11.36 8.61
C ALA A 212 -13.57 10.11 7.81
N GLY A 213 -12.63 9.32 7.26
CA GLY A 213 -12.95 8.13 6.45
C GLY A 213 -13.19 8.40 4.97
N VAL A 214 -13.27 7.33 4.16
CA VAL A 214 -13.54 7.37 2.70
C VAL A 214 -15.03 7.15 2.38
N ALA A 215 -15.80 6.57 3.30
CA ALA A 215 -17.15 6.09 3.01
C ALA A 215 -18.11 7.19 2.49
N GLU A 216 -17.91 8.43 2.89
CA GLU A 216 -18.72 9.57 2.45
C GLU A 216 -18.32 10.09 1.05
N GLU A 217 -17.14 9.72 0.58
CA GLU A 217 -16.57 10.20 -0.70
C GLU A 217 -16.53 9.13 -1.81
N LEU A 218 -16.84 7.87 -1.50
CA LEU A 218 -16.85 6.81 -2.53
C LEU A 218 -17.90 7.11 -3.60
N PRO A 219 -17.54 6.93 -4.91
CA PRO A 219 -18.47 7.21 -5.99
C PRO A 219 -19.68 6.30 -5.90
N THR A 220 -20.87 6.88 -6.16
CA THR A 220 -22.12 6.13 -6.30
C THR A 220 -22.17 5.34 -7.63
N GLU A 221 -21.44 5.82 -8.63
CA GLU A 221 -21.29 5.16 -9.93
C GLU A 221 -20.29 3.99 -9.86
N PRO A 222 -20.42 2.97 -10.74
CA PRO A 222 -19.53 1.82 -10.73
C PRO A 222 -18.05 2.21 -10.92
N ILE A 223 -17.19 1.71 -10.04
CA ILE A 223 -15.78 2.05 -9.93
C ILE A 223 -14.97 1.35 -11.04
N GLY A 224 -14.48 2.12 -12.01
CA GLY A 224 -13.56 1.63 -13.04
C GLY A 224 -12.09 1.71 -12.62
N TYR A 225 -11.72 2.79 -11.94
CA TYR A 225 -10.42 2.98 -11.31
C TYR A 225 -10.60 3.60 -9.92
N LEU A 226 -9.88 3.09 -8.94
CA LEU A 226 -9.83 3.66 -7.60
C LEU A 226 -8.41 3.53 -7.05
N LYS A 227 -7.88 4.64 -6.55
CA LYS A 227 -6.70 4.65 -5.68
C LYS A 227 -7.12 5.15 -4.30
N VAL A 228 -6.76 4.41 -3.25
CA VAL A 228 -6.94 4.82 -1.85
C VAL A 228 -5.59 5.07 -1.22
N VAL A 229 -5.45 6.23 -0.60
CA VAL A 229 -4.27 6.63 0.17
C VAL A 229 -4.72 6.98 1.58
N THR A 230 -4.20 6.30 2.59
CA THR A 230 -4.46 6.67 3.99
C THR A 230 -3.41 7.68 4.45
N LEU A 231 -3.88 8.76 5.07
CA LEU A 231 -3.06 9.85 5.54
C LEU A 231 -2.97 9.82 7.08
N GLY A 232 -1.81 10.16 7.62
CA GLY A 232 -1.57 10.11 9.06
C GLY A 232 -1.79 8.71 9.63
N GLU A 233 -2.63 8.60 10.66
CA GLU A 233 -3.02 7.34 11.32
C GLU A 233 -4.30 6.72 10.77
N SER A 234 -4.87 7.29 9.70
CA SER A 234 -6.09 6.76 9.08
C SER A 234 -5.90 5.35 8.56
N THR A 235 -6.94 4.54 8.65
CA THR A 235 -6.94 3.16 8.15
C THR A 235 -8.20 2.88 7.35
N LEU A 236 -8.05 2.12 6.26
CA LEU A 236 -9.18 1.58 5.50
C LEU A 236 -9.87 0.50 6.32
N SER A 237 -11.14 0.64 6.57
CA SER A 237 -11.96 -0.31 7.32
C SER A 237 -12.45 -1.47 6.44
N ALA A 238 -12.92 -2.56 7.08
CA ALA A 238 -13.56 -3.67 6.37
C ALA A 238 -14.88 -3.26 5.68
N GLU A 239 -15.63 -2.32 6.26
CA GLU A 239 -16.89 -1.83 5.69
C GLU A 239 -16.66 -1.03 4.41
N GLU A 240 -15.64 -0.16 4.40
CA GLU A 240 -15.24 0.60 3.21
C GLU A 240 -14.72 -0.34 2.12
N LEU A 241 -13.92 -1.35 2.47
CA LEU A 241 -13.46 -2.34 1.50
C LEU A 241 -14.62 -3.16 0.90
N THR A 242 -15.62 -3.52 1.72
CA THR A 242 -16.85 -4.17 1.27
C THR A 242 -17.62 -3.29 0.29
N SER A 243 -17.72 -1.99 0.56
CA SER A 243 -18.37 -1.00 -0.31
C SER A 243 -17.64 -0.88 -1.64
N ILE A 244 -16.31 -0.80 -1.63
CA ILE A 244 -15.47 -0.80 -2.84
C ILE A 244 -15.71 -2.06 -3.65
N ALA A 245 -15.61 -3.24 -3.02
CA ALA A 245 -15.81 -4.52 -3.68
C ALA A 245 -17.25 -4.72 -4.22
N GLY A 246 -18.22 -4.04 -3.59
CA GLY A 246 -19.63 -4.06 -3.99
C GLY A 246 -19.94 -3.25 -5.25
N ASN A 247 -19.12 -2.24 -5.57
CA ASN A 247 -19.42 -1.24 -6.61
C ASN A 247 -18.40 -1.24 -7.78
N LEU A 248 -17.88 -2.40 -8.19
CA LEU A 248 -16.89 -2.49 -9.26
C LEU A 248 -17.53 -2.42 -10.64
N ALA A 249 -17.01 -1.55 -11.51
CA ALA A 249 -17.26 -1.60 -12.96
C ALA A 249 -16.51 -2.77 -13.63
N ASN A 250 -16.90 -3.14 -14.86
CA ASN A 250 -16.14 -4.14 -15.61
C ASN A 250 -14.73 -3.64 -15.92
N GLY A 251 -13.73 -4.46 -15.62
CA GLY A 251 -12.33 -4.09 -15.81
C GLY A 251 -11.78 -3.17 -14.71
N ALA A 252 -12.38 -3.21 -13.51
CA ALA A 252 -11.98 -2.36 -12.40
C ALA A 252 -10.51 -2.59 -11.99
N VAL A 253 -9.81 -1.47 -11.78
CA VAL A 253 -8.44 -1.41 -11.26
C VAL A 253 -8.47 -0.72 -9.89
N ILE A 254 -8.04 -1.43 -8.85
CA ILE A 254 -8.09 -0.97 -7.46
C ILE A 254 -6.66 -0.90 -6.89
N ASP A 255 -6.21 0.30 -6.59
CA ASP A 255 -4.88 0.54 -5.99
C ASP A 255 -5.02 0.93 -4.52
N LEU A 256 -4.72 -0.01 -3.63
CA LEU A 256 -4.67 0.19 -2.17
C LEU A 256 -3.22 0.18 -1.65
N GLY A 257 -2.21 0.19 -2.54
CA GLY A 257 -0.81 0.02 -2.17
C GLY A 257 -0.28 1.08 -1.22
N GLU A 258 -0.85 2.28 -1.22
CA GLU A 258 -0.53 3.37 -0.30
C GLU A 258 -1.51 3.47 0.89
N ALA A 259 -2.50 2.58 0.95
CA ALA A 259 -3.42 2.52 2.08
C ALA A 259 -2.86 1.63 3.21
N THR A 260 -3.23 1.97 4.45
CA THR A 260 -3.10 1.10 5.63
C THR A 260 -4.48 0.51 5.91
N PHE A 261 -4.58 -0.79 6.05
CA PHE A 261 -5.81 -1.46 6.44
C PHE A 261 -5.91 -1.56 7.97
N ALA A 262 -7.13 -1.58 8.51
CA ALA A 262 -7.37 -1.61 9.96
C ALA A 262 -6.78 -2.85 10.66
N THR A 263 -6.52 -3.92 9.89
CA THR A 263 -5.88 -5.15 10.36
C THR A 263 -4.73 -5.56 9.44
N THR A 264 -3.98 -6.60 9.80
CA THR A 264 -2.93 -7.18 8.95
C THR A 264 -3.42 -8.37 8.11
N GLU A 265 -4.72 -8.71 8.23
CA GLU A 265 -5.36 -9.76 7.44
C GLU A 265 -6.26 -9.16 6.36
N PHE A 266 -6.04 -9.56 5.09
CA PHE A 266 -6.88 -9.12 3.98
C PHE A 266 -8.16 -9.98 3.92
N PRO A 267 -9.36 -9.36 3.89
CA PRO A 267 -10.63 -10.08 3.96
C PRO A 267 -11.05 -10.72 2.63
N MET A 268 -12.22 -11.39 2.62
CA MET A 268 -12.71 -12.16 1.48
C MET A 268 -13.70 -11.40 0.57
N ASP A 269 -13.75 -10.09 0.65
CA ASP A 269 -14.76 -9.25 -0.02
C ASP A 269 -14.72 -9.32 -1.55
N PHE A 270 -13.57 -9.68 -2.12
CA PHE A 270 -13.41 -9.81 -3.57
C PHE A 270 -13.75 -11.21 -4.12
N THR A 271 -14.20 -12.15 -3.28
CA THR A 271 -14.64 -13.48 -3.73
C THR A 271 -15.62 -13.37 -4.90
N ARG A 272 -15.29 -14.03 -6.04
CA ARG A 272 -16.10 -14.06 -7.28
C ARG A 272 -16.38 -12.70 -7.93
N LYS A 273 -15.60 -11.67 -7.64
CA LYS A 273 -15.71 -10.38 -8.31
C LYS A 273 -15.09 -10.45 -9.71
N THR A 274 -15.91 -10.87 -10.67
CA THR A 274 -15.48 -11.01 -12.08
C THR A 274 -15.26 -9.67 -12.77
N ASN A 275 -15.67 -8.58 -12.15
CA ASN A 275 -15.46 -7.22 -12.63
C ASN A 275 -14.04 -6.69 -12.33
N LEU A 276 -13.35 -7.29 -11.34
CA LEU A 276 -12.01 -6.91 -10.94
C LEU A 276 -10.99 -7.36 -11.99
N GLN A 277 -10.14 -6.44 -12.46
CA GLN A 277 -9.05 -6.70 -13.37
C GLN A 277 -7.68 -6.64 -12.71
N GLU A 278 -7.43 -5.60 -11.89
CA GLU A 278 -6.16 -5.46 -11.18
C GLU A 278 -6.41 -4.98 -9.75
N ILE A 279 -5.54 -5.39 -8.84
CA ILE A 279 -5.54 -4.91 -7.47
C ILE A 279 -4.13 -4.82 -6.89
N ALA A 280 -3.82 -3.68 -6.23
CA ALA A 280 -2.70 -3.57 -5.32
C ALA A 280 -3.22 -3.63 -3.87
N LEU A 281 -2.63 -4.49 -3.03
CA LEU A 281 -3.07 -4.69 -1.65
C LEU A 281 -2.51 -3.62 -0.72
N PRO A 282 -3.20 -3.31 0.42
CA PRO A 282 -2.70 -2.38 1.42
C PRO A 282 -1.31 -2.77 1.95
N ARG A 283 -0.50 -1.74 2.22
CA ARG A 283 0.93 -1.88 2.57
C ARG A 283 1.22 -2.69 3.83
N ASN A 284 0.25 -2.82 4.75
CA ASN A 284 0.41 -3.51 6.04
C ASN A 284 -0.15 -4.93 6.06
N ILE A 285 -0.65 -5.44 4.94
CA ILE A 285 -1.18 -6.81 4.88
C ILE A 285 -0.04 -7.83 5.02
N GLN A 286 -0.23 -8.78 5.91
CA GLN A 286 0.70 -9.89 6.18
C GLN A 286 0.10 -11.25 5.82
N THR A 287 -1.21 -11.41 5.94
CA THR A 287 -1.92 -12.66 5.68
C THR A 287 -3.29 -12.40 5.07
N PHE A 288 -3.99 -13.47 4.72
CA PHE A 288 -5.37 -13.44 4.27
C PHE A 288 -6.28 -14.10 5.32
N THR A 289 -7.50 -13.57 5.48
CA THR A 289 -8.51 -14.19 6.35
C THR A 289 -8.69 -15.66 5.99
N PRO A 290 -8.73 -16.59 6.97
CA PRO A 290 -8.91 -18.01 6.73
C PRO A 290 -10.14 -18.28 5.88
N SER A 291 -9.97 -19.08 4.83
CA SER A 291 -11.01 -19.36 3.85
C SER A 291 -11.73 -20.69 4.15
N THR A 292 -12.90 -20.87 3.52
CA THR A 292 -13.62 -22.13 3.48
C THR A 292 -13.44 -22.81 2.13
N TYR A 293 -13.97 -24.01 1.94
CA TYR A 293 -13.80 -24.81 0.72
C TYR A 293 -14.14 -24.07 -0.59
N ASN A 294 -15.11 -23.17 -0.58
CA ASN A 294 -15.57 -22.43 -1.77
C ASN A 294 -15.41 -20.91 -1.67
N SER A 295 -14.51 -20.44 -0.85
CA SER A 295 -14.22 -19.02 -0.67
C SER A 295 -12.72 -18.80 -0.51
N GLY A 296 -12.28 -17.58 -0.73
CA GLY A 296 -10.92 -17.09 -0.60
C GLY A 296 -10.90 -15.65 -1.08
N ALA A 297 -9.91 -14.85 -0.72
CA ALA A 297 -9.93 -13.43 -0.97
C ALA A 297 -10.28 -13.07 -2.42
N PHE A 298 -9.70 -13.77 -3.39
CA PHE A 298 -9.94 -13.59 -4.83
C PHE A 298 -10.48 -14.84 -5.52
N TYR A 299 -11.04 -15.79 -4.75
CA TYR A 299 -11.61 -17.00 -5.31
C TYR A 299 -12.58 -16.70 -6.47
N GLY A 300 -12.31 -17.22 -7.66
CA GLY A 300 -13.18 -17.07 -8.82
C GLY A 300 -13.22 -15.68 -9.45
N CYS A 301 -12.25 -14.82 -9.18
CA CYS A 301 -12.05 -13.56 -9.90
C CYS A 301 -11.50 -13.86 -11.30
N LYS A 302 -12.37 -14.32 -12.20
CA LYS A 302 -11.98 -14.90 -13.50
C LYS A 302 -11.29 -13.91 -14.44
N ASN A 303 -11.51 -12.60 -14.26
CA ASN A 303 -10.92 -11.55 -15.07
C ASN A 303 -9.73 -10.86 -14.41
N LEU A 304 -9.34 -11.27 -13.21
CA LEU A 304 -8.16 -10.75 -12.52
C LEU A 304 -6.90 -11.14 -13.29
N THR A 305 -6.14 -10.13 -13.74
CA THR A 305 -4.91 -10.28 -14.54
C THR A 305 -3.65 -10.03 -13.72
N ARG A 306 -3.76 -9.15 -12.70
CA ARG A 306 -2.62 -8.72 -11.90
C ARG A 306 -2.98 -8.46 -10.45
N VAL A 307 -2.07 -8.86 -9.56
CA VAL A 307 -2.09 -8.54 -8.14
C VAL A 307 -0.73 -8.01 -7.71
N THR A 308 -0.71 -6.89 -7.00
CA THR A 308 0.51 -6.36 -6.37
C THR A 308 0.44 -6.58 -4.88
N PHE A 309 1.42 -7.27 -4.33
CA PHE A 309 1.54 -7.56 -2.90
C PHE A 309 2.42 -6.56 -2.17
N PRO A 310 2.16 -6.31 -0.86
CA PRO A 310 3.07 -5.56 -0.01
C PRO A 310 4.27 -6.44 0.39
N GLU A 311 5.42 -5.80 0.62
CA GLU A 311 6.67 -6.47 1.03
C GLU A 311 6.59 -7.23 2.37
N GLY A 312 5.60 -6.90 3.22
CA GLY A 312 5.37 -7.56 4.52
C GLY A 312 4.53 -8.83 4.47
N LEU A 313 4.04 -9.25 3.29
CA LEU A 313 3.18 -10.43 3.16
C LEU A 313 3.95 -11.71 3.50
N THR A 314 3.43 -12.52 4.43
CA THR A 314 4.09 -13.74 4.90
C THR A 314 3.42 -15.03 4.45
N ALA A 315 2.13 -14.97 4.09
CA ALA A 315 1.37 -16.14 3.71
C ALA A 315 0.34 -15.85 2.61
N ILE A 316 0.21 -16.78 1.65
CA ILE A 316 -0.90 -16.84 0.70
C ILE A 316 -1.88 -17.90 1.20
N GLY A 317 -3.11 -17.49 1.53
CA GLY A 317 -4.11 -18.36 2.14
C GLY A 317 -4.74 -19.37 1.19
N GLN A 318 -5.45 -20.32 1.77
CA GLN A 318 -6.20 -21.37 1.05
C GLN A 318 -7.17 -20.75 0.04
N ASN A 319 -7.25 -21.32 -1.16
CA ASN A 319 -8.12 -20.88 -2.26
C ASN A 319 -7.98 -19.41 -2.67
N CYS A 320 -6.94 -18.69 -2.22
CA CYS A 320 -6.84 -17.24 -2.35
C CYS A 320 -7.06 -16.77 -3.80
N PHE A 321 -6.39 -17.39 -4.78
CA PHE A 321 -6.52 -17.10 -6.22
C PHE A 321 -7.11 -18.27 -7.01
N ARG A 322 -7.77 -19.19 -6.34
CA ARG A 322 -8.38 -20.35 -7.02
C ARG A 322 -9.34 -19.91 -8.12
N ASN A 323 -9.14 -20.42 -9.36
CA ASN A 323 -9.91 -20.08 -10.55
C ASN A 323 -9.82 -18.60 -10.99
N CYS A 324 -8.73 -17.91 -10.71
CA CYS A 324 -8.36 -16.65 -11.34
C CYS A 324 -7.81 -16.95 -12.74
N ALA A 325 -8.70 -17.32 -13.66
CA ALA A 325 -8.35 -17.93 -14.94
C ALA A 325 -7.52 -17.04 -15.86
N LYS A 326 -7.56 -15.70 -15.68
CA LYS A 326 -6.79 -14.71 -16.46
C LYS A 326 -5.57 -14.16 -15.73
N LEU A 327 -5.22 -14.68 -14.57
CA LEU A 327 -4.00 -14.28 -13.88
C LEU A 327 -2.79 -14.76 -14.70
N GLU A 328 -2.03 -13.81 -15.26
CA GLU A 328 -0.94 -14.08 -16.21
C GLU A 328 0.42 -14.20 -15.52
N SER A 329 0.62 -13.43 -14.46
CA SER A 329 1.85 -13.41 -13.67
C SER A 329 1.56 -13.16 -12.20
N ILE A 330 2.45 -13.62 -11.34
CA ILE A 330 2.42 -13.37 -9.91
C ILE A 330 3.84 -13.18 -9.38
N GLU A 331 4.06 -12.07 -8.69
CA GLU A 331 5.33 -11.76 -8.03
C GLU A 331 5.15 -11.93 -6.52
N LEU A 332 5.65 -13.03 -5.98
CA LEU A 332 5.58 -13.31 -4.55
C LEU A 332 6.70 -12.55 -3.82
N PRO A 333 6.39 -11.72 -2.79
CA PRO A 333 7.40 -11.05 -1.99
C PRO A 333 8.37 -12.03 -1.31
N SER A 334 9.59 -11.61 -1.12
CA SER A 334 10.64 -12.42 -0.45
C SER A 334 10.33 -12.75 1.01
N SER A 335 9.37 -12.07 1.61
CA SER A 335 8.83 -12.29 2.97
C SER A 335 7.89 -13.51 3.06
N VAL A 336 7.34 -14.01 1.94
CA VAL A 336 6.43 -15.16 1.96
C VAL A 336 7.13 -16.43 2.45
N ARG A 337 6.49 -17.12 3.38
CA ARG A 337 6.96 -18.38 3.99
C ARG A 337 5.95 -19.51 3.83
N THR A 338 4.67 -19.16 3.65
CA THR A 338 3.59 -20.15 3.59
C THR A 338 2.73 -19.93 2.35
N LEU A 339 2.54 -20.99 1.60
CA LEU A 339 1.54 -21.12 0.54
C LEU A 339 0.54 -22.18 0.99
N ASP A 340 -0.76 -21.96 0.81
CA ASP A 340 -1.76 -22.91 1.30
C ASP A 340 -2.46 -23.63 0.13
N ILE A 341 -3.22 -24.66 0.46
CA ILE A 341 -3.84 -25.57 -0.51
C ILE A 341 -4.76 -24.82 -1.47
N TYR A 342 -4.75 -25.22 -2.76
CA TYR A 342 -5.53 -24.60 -3.83
C TYR A 342 -5.25 -23.10 -4.08
N ALA A 343 -4.19 -22.51 -3.52
CA ALA A 343 -4.01 -21.07 -3.60
C ALA A 343 -4.02 -20.53 -5.03
N PHE A 344 -3.45 -21.26 -6.01
CA PHE A 344 -3.42 -20.89 -7.43
C PHE A 344 -4.10 -21.92 -8.35
N TYR A 345 -4.91 -22.84 -7.78
CA TYR A 345 -5.61 -23.85 -8.56
C TYR A 345 -6.39 -23.23 -9.72
N GLY A 346 -6.19 -23.72 -10.94
CA GLY A 346 -6.95 -23.28 -12.11
C GLY A 346 -6.63 -21.85 -12.59
N CYS A 347 -5.47 -21.29 -12.27
CA CYS A 347 -4.93 -20.06 -12.86
C CYS A 347 -4.38 -20.39 -14.26
N LYS A 348 -5.29 -20.49 -15.24
CA LYS A 348 -5.02 -21.10 -16.56
C LYS A 348 -4.03 -20.34 -17.42
N LEU A 349 -3.89 -19.02 -17.22
CA LEU A 349 -2.97 -18.16 -17.99
C LEU A 349 -1.69 -17.82 -17.22
N LEU A 350 -1.51 -18.31 -15.99
CA LEU A 350 -0.27 -18.15 -15.24
C LEU A 350 0.85 -18.88 -15.94
N THR A 351 1.87 -18.15 -16.39
CA THR A 351 2.98 -18.69 -17.22
C THR A 351 4.22 -19.06 -16.41
N SER A 352 4.51 -18.29 -15.39
CA SER A 352 5.70 -18.50 -14.56
C SER A 352 5.47 -18.12 -13.10
N VAL A 353 6.26 -18.71 -12.19
CA VAL A 353 6.27 -18.37 -10.77
C VAL A 353 7.65 -18.64 -10.17
N VAL A 354 8.11 -17.69 -9.35
CA VAL A 354 9.28 -17.87 -8.48
C VAL A 354 8.79 -18.06 -7.06
N ILE A 355 9.02 -19.24 -6.48
CA ILE A 355 8.69 -19.50 -5.08
C ILE A 355 9.83 -18.94 -4.20
N PRO A 356 9.54 -18.06 -3.23
CA PRO A 356 10.58 -17.41 -2.45
C PRO A 356 11.36 -18.36 -1.56
N GLU A 357 12.65 -18.04 -1.34
CA GLU A 357 13.47 -18.71 -0.34
C GLU A 357 12.83 -18.59 1.07
N GLY A 358 12.90 -19.69 1.83
CA GLY A 358 12.25 -19.84 3.13
C GLY A 358 10.88 -20.51 3.07
N VAL A 359 10.32 -20.76 1.88
CA VAL A 359 9.20 -21.71 1.72
C VAL A 359 9.77 -23.12 1.83
N GLU A 360 9.27 -23.90 2.78
CA GLU A 360 9.75 -25.27 3.05
C GLU A 360 8.83 -26.36 2.48
N ALA A 361 7.57 -26.01 2.16
CA ALA A 361 6.60 -26.96 1.63
C ALA A 361 5.74 -26.35 0.52
N ILE A 362 5.58 -27.05 -0.58
CA ILE A 362 4.54 -26.82 -1.57
C ILE A 362 3.31 -27.65 -1.16
N PRO A 363 2.15 -27.03 -0.92
CA PRO A 363 0.96 -27.78 -0.52
C PRO A 363 0.31 -28.50 -1.71
N ARG A 364 -0.57 -29.43 -1.39
CA ARG A 364 -1.34 -30.15 -2.42
C ARG A 364 -2.19 -29.20 -3.25
N PHE A 365 -2.34 -29.49 -4.56
CA PHE A 365 -3.17 -28.74 -5.51
C PHE A 365 -2.75 -27.27 -5.72
N LEU A 366 -1.52 -26.88 -5.35
CA LEU A 366 -1.13 -25.48 -5.40
C LEU A 366 -1.31 -24.86 -6.78
N PHE A 367 -0.80 -25.53 -7.84
CA PHE A 367 -0.85 -25.09 -9.24
C PHE A 367 -1.60 -26.07 -10.14
N ASP A 368 -2.39 -26.97 -9.56
CA ASP A 368 -3.20 -27.91 -10.36
C ASP A 368 -4.05 -27.15 -11.39
N SER A 369 -4.08 -27.63 -12.60
CA SER A 369 -4.77 -27.04 -13.75
C SER A 369 -4.31 -25.63 -14.16
N CYS A 370 -3.08 -25.26 -13.82
CA CYS A 370 -2.38 -24.07 -14.37
C CYS A 370 -1.79 -24.42 -15.74
N THR A 371 -2.64 -24.53 -16.76
CA THR A 371 -2.30 -25.16 -18.05
C THR A 371 -1.27 -24.39 -18.88
N ALA A 372 -1.06 -23.10 -18.61
CA ALA A 372 -0.01 -22.28 -19.25
C ALA A 372 1.29 -22.20 -18.44
N LEU A 373 1.35 -22.82 -17.25
CA LEU A 373 2.53 -22.71 -16.37
C LEU A 373 3.66 -23.58 -16.91
N THR A 374 4.65 -22.93 -17.53
CA THR A 374 5.81 -23.56 -18.16
C THR A 374 7.08 -23.43 -17.33
N ASP A 375 7.17 -22.43 -16.46
CA ASP A 375 8.38 -22.15 -15.68
C ASP A 375 8.05 -22.00 -14.18
N VAL A 376 8.72 -22.80 -13.34
CA VAL A 376 8.62 -22.75 -11.88
C VAL A 376 10.00 -22.82 -11.27
N THR A 377 10.40 -21.75 -10.60
CA THR A 377 11.63 -21.75 -9.78
C THR A 377 11.29 -22.19 -8.35
N LEU A 378 11.85 -23.32 -7.94
CA LEU A 378 11.69 -23.88 -6.60
C LEU A 378 12.82 -23.41 -5.67
N PRO A 379 12.55 -23.05 -4.38
CA PRO A 379 13.56 -22.58 -3.46
C PRO A 379 14.47 -23.72 -2.93
N SER A 380 15.70 -23.40 -2.62
CA SER A 380 16.66 -24.35 -2.02
C SER A 380 16.24 -24.85 -0.62
N THR A 381 15.39 -24.10 0.05
CA THR A 381 14.84 -24.42 1.39
C THR A 381 13.75 -25.50 1.37
N LEU A 382 13.26 -25.89 0.18
CA LEU A 382 12.14 -26.82 0.04
C LEU A 382 12.44 -28.21 0.61
N LYS A 383 11.48 -28.78 1.37
CA LYS A 383 11.55 -30.10 2.00
C LYS A 383 10.53 -31.09 1.46
N SER A 384 9.37 -30.59 1.01
CA SER A 384 8.27 -31.44 0.54
C SER A 384 7.43 -30.79 -0.53
N ILE A 385 6.85 -31.59 -1.41
CA ILE A 385 5.88 -31.18 -2.42
C ILE A 385 4.65 -32.07 -2.27
N GLY A 386 3.49 -31.45 -2.07
CA GLY A 386 2.21 -32.12 -1.84
C GLY A 386 1.63 -32.79 -3.09
N ALA A 387 0.62 -33.62 -2.88
CA ALA A 387 -0.06 -34.32 -3.96
C ALA A 387 -0.72 -33.36 -4.94
N GLU A 388 -0.69 -33.70 -6.24
CA GLU A 388 -1.38 -32.93 -7.29
C GLU A 388 -0.94 -31.47 -7.41
N ALA A 389 0.25 -31.12 -6.83
CA ALA A 389 0.69 -29.73 -6.77
C ALA A 389 0.94 -29.10 -8.13
N PHE A 390 1.31 -29.89 -9.14
CA PHE A 390 1.56 -29.47 -10.52
C PHE A 390 0.75 -30.29 -11.54
N GLU A 391 -0.34 -30.93 -11.11
CA GLU A 391 -1.20 -31.71 -12.02
C GLU A 391 -1.70 -30.84 -13.18
N ALA A 392 -1.68 -31.37 -14.38
CA ALA A 392 -2.16 -30.73 -15.61
C ALA A 392 -1.57 -29.32 -15.88
N THR A 393 -0.30 -29.12 -15.51
CA THR A 393 0.46 -27.90 -15.87
C THR A 393 1.09 -28.02 -17.26
N GLY A 394 1.55 -26.89 -17.78
CA GLY A 394 2.28 -26.78 -19.05
C GLY A 394 3.79 -26.99 -18.93
N LEU A 395 4.31 -27.41 -17.77
CA LEU A 395 5.75 -27.60 -17.53
C LEU A 395 6.39 -28.45 -18.62
N GLU A 396 7.53 -27.98 -19.12
CA GLU A 396 8.37 -28.71 -20.09
C GLU A 396 9.52 -29.43 -19.37
N GLU A 397 10.07 -28.81 -18.35
CA GLU A 397 11.10 -29.42 -17.49
C GLU A 397 10.96 -28.95 -16.03
N ILE A 398 11.43 -29.76 -15.11
CA ILE A 398 11.50 -29.36 -13.69
C ILE A 398 12.68 -30.04 -12.99
N THR A 399 13.38 -29.28 -12.18
CA THR A 399 14.40 -29.77 -11.25
C THR A 399 13.90 -29.63 -9.82
N ILE A 400 13.75 -30.75 -9.12
CA ILE A 400 13.36 -30.76 -7.71
C ILE A 400 14.63 -30.56 -6.85
N PRO A 401 14.65 -29.59 -5.93
CA PRO A 401 15.82 -29.32 -5.09
C PRO A 401 16.26 -30.53 -4.26
N GLU A 402 17.57 -30.69 -4.07
CA GLU A 402 18.18 -31.79 -3.31
C GLU A 402 17.72 -31.89 -1.85
N GLY A 403 17.18 -30.80 -1.29
CA GLY A 403 16.61 -30.76 0.06
C GLY A 403 15.26 -31.48 0.20
N VAL A 404 14.60 -31.81 -0.91
CA VAL A 404 13.27 -32.43 -0.90
C VAL A 404 13.38 -33.93 -0.61
N THR A 405 12.68 -34.35 0.44
CA THR A 405 12.65 -35.76 0.89
C THR A 405 11.29 -36.43 0.75
N SER A 406 10.25 -35.67 0.37
CA SER A 406 8.89 -36.19 0.24
C SER A 406 8.16 -35.56 -0.95
N LEU A 407 7.61 -36.40 -1.82
CA LEU A 407 6.75 -36.06 -2.95
C LEU A 407 5.37 -36.67 -2.76
N GLY A 408 4.33 -35.94 -3.13
CA GLY A 408 2.94 -36.42 -3.09
C GLY A 408 2.54 -37.22 -4.35
N ASN A 409 1.48 -37.99 -4.25
CA ASN A 409 0.90 -38.72 -5.39
C ASN A 409 0.35 -37.76 -6.45
N ASN A 410 0.31 -38.23 -7.71
CA ASN A 410 -0.19 -37.46 -8.87
C ASN A 410 0.54 -36.13 -9.12
N LEU A 411 1.77 -35.96 -8.63
CA LEU A 411 2.45 -34.67 -8.59
C LEU A 411 2.48 -33.95 -9.95
N PHE A 412 2.81 -34.68 -11.03
CA PHE A 412 2.85 -34.20 -12.41
C PHE A 412 1.83 -34.93 -13.29
N ASN A 413 0.75 -35.49 -12.71
CA ASN A 413 -0.27 -36.18 -13.49
C ASN A 413 -0.77 -35.28 -14.63
N ALA A 414 -0.84 -35.84 -15.84
CA ALA A 414 -1.31 -35.17 -17.04
C ALA A 414 -0.51 -33.91 -17.49
N CYS A 415 0.73 -33.75 -17.05
CA CYS A 415 1.67 -32.77 -17.60
C CYS A 415 2.16 -33.23 -18.99
N LYS A 416 1.35 -33.00 -20.01
CA LYS A 416 1.55 -33.55 -21.35
C LYS A 416 2.76 -32.99 -22.11
N SER A 417 3.22 -31.82 -21.69
CA SER A 417 4.42 -31.13 -22.25
C SER A 417 5.72 -31.51 -21.53
N LEU A 418 5.64 -32.18 -20.38
CA LEU A 418 6.79 -32.46 -19.52
C LEU A 418 7.73 -33.47 -20.19
N GLU A 419 8.91 -32.99 -20.58
CA GLU A 419 9.95 -33.75 -21.28
C GLU A 419 11.02 -34.29 -20.32
N SER A 420 11.32 -33.57 -19.23
CA SER A 420 12.37 -33.93 -18.30
C SER A 420 12.00 -33.63 -16.84
N VAL A 421 12.30 -34.60 -15.96
CA VAL A 421 12.16 -34.42 -14.49
C VAL A 421 13.49 -34.81 -13.83
N GLN A 422 14.06 -33.88 -13.07
CA GLN A 422 15.22 -34.13 -12.22
C GLN A 422 14.80 -34.32 -10.78
N LEU A 423 14.86 -35.54 -10.26
CA LEU A 423 14.53 -35.92 -8.90
C LEU A 423 15.74 -35.79 -7.96
N PRO A 424 15.59 -35.40 -6.68
CA PRO A 424 16.67 -35.33 -5.71
C PRO A 424 17.16 -36.72 -5.31
N ASP A 425 18.47 -36.84 -5.12
CA ASP A 425 19.12 -38.12 -4.86
C ASP A 425 18.80 -38.73 -3.47
N ALA A 426 18.23 -37.93 -2.59
CA ALA A 426 17.81 -38.34 -1.25
C ALA A 426 16.49 -39.14 -1.20
N LEU A 427 15.73 -39.19 -2.28
CA LEU A 427 14.44 -39.88 -2.30
C LEU A 427 14.62 -41.42 -2.21
N THR A 428 13.85 -42.04 -1.33
CA THR A 428 13.77 -43.50 -1.20
C THR A 428 12.55 -44.10 -1.87
N ALA A 429 11.55 -43.27 -2.20
CA ALA A 429 10.31 -43.70 -2.85
C ALA A 429 9.85 -42.71 -3.92
N ILE A 430 9.46 -43.21 -5.08
CA ILE A 430 8.68 -42.50 -6.08
C ILE A 430 7.21 -42.73 -5.79
N PRO A 431 6.40 -41.66 -5.60
CA PRO A 431 4.98 -41.81 -5.26
C PRO A 431 4.16 -42.35 -6.42
N SER A 432 2.97 -42.88 -6.11
CA SER A 432 2.02 -43.34 -7.10
C SER A 432 1.62 -42.23 -8.05
N LYS A 433 1.56 -42.54 -9.35
CA LYS A 433 1.17 -41.63 -10.43
C LYS A 433 2.00 -40.33 -10.50
N LEU A 434 3.28 -40.40 -10.11
CA LEU A 434 4.15 -39.20 -10.14
C LEU A 434 4.05 -38.47 -11.48
N CYS A 435 4.20 -39.18 -12.61
CA CYS A 435 4.13 -38.70 -13.99
C CYS A 435 3.08 -39.45 -14.80
N TYR A 436 1.92 -39.78 -14.21
CA TYR A 436 0.86 -40.47 -14.95
C TYR A 436 0.42 -39.65 -16.16
N ASN A 437 0.40 -40.27 -17.35
CA ASN A 437 -0.01 -39.62 -18.62
C ASN A 437 0.87 -38.39 -19.01
N CYS A 438 2.17 -38.41 -18.67
CA CYS A 438 3.16 -37.45 -19.16
C CYS A 438 3.71 -37.93 -20.52
N SER A 439 2.90 -37.77 -21.57
CA SER A 439 3.18 -38.38 -22.90
C SER A 439 4.40 -37.83 -23.62
N ALA A 440 4.93 -36.68 -23.20
CA ALA A 440 6.16 -36.08 -23.72
C ALA A 440 7.41 -36.51 -22.95
N LEU A 441 7.29 -37.15 -21.79
CA LEU A 441 8.43 -37.45 -20.92
C LEU A 441 9.42 -38.40 -21.57
N THR A 442 10.65 -37.92 -21.74
CA THR A 442 11.78 -38.67 -22.34
C THR A 442 12.82 -39.03 -21.29
N THR A 443 12.98 -38.21 -20.25
CA THR A 443 14.06 -38.29 -19.30
C THR A 443 13.62 -38.15 -17.86
N VAL A 444 14.02 -39.11 -17.02
CA VAL A 444 13.92 -39.01 -15.56
C VAL A 444 15.11 -39.71 -14.94
N ASN A 445 15.80 -39.06 -13.99
CA ASN A 445 16.82 -39.74 -13.21
C ASN A 445 16.18 -40.57 -12.09
N MET A 446 16.77 -41.73 -11.78
CA MET A 446 16.38 -42.50 -10.61
C MET A 446 17.32 -42.16 -9.44
N PRO A 447 16.78 -41.74 -8.27
CA PRO A 447 17.58 -41.47 -7.09
C PRO A 447 18.44 -42.63 -6.66
N SER A 448 19.70 -42.44 -6.26
CA SER A 448 20.64 -43.52 -5.92
C SER A 448 20.21 -44.35 -4.70
N LYS A 449 19.29 -43.79 -3.86
CA LYS A 449 18.75 -44.45 -2.67
C LYS A 449 17.33 -45.00 -2.87
N LEU A 450 16.85 -45.02 -4.11
CA LEU A 450 15.49 -45.43 -4.39
C LEU A 450 15.24 -46.88 -4.02
N GLU A 451 14.23 -47.15 -3.22
CA GLU A 451 13.80 -48.47 -2.79
C GLU A 451 12.49 -48.91 -3.45
N THR A 452 11.57 -47.95 -3.70
CA THR A 452 10.23 -48.28 -4.20
C THR A 452 9.76 -47.30 -5.28
N VAL A 453 9.02 -47.84 -6.28
CA VAL A 453 8.31 -47.06 -7.30
C VAL A 453 6.81 -47.40 -7.18
N GLY A 454 6.01 -46.39 -6.88
CA GLY A 454 4.56 -46.56 -6.65
C GLY A 454 3.76 -46.90 -7.90
N SER A 455 2.52 -47.34 -7.70
CA SER A 455 1.60 -47.77 -8.76
C SER A 455 1.38 -46.67 -9.79
N ASP A 456 1.37 -47.05 -11.07
CA ASP A 456 1.14 -46.13 -12.20
C ASP A 456 2.12 -44.94 -12.29
N ALA A 457 3.28 -44.95 -11.60
CA ALA A 457 4.16 -43.80 -11.46
C ALA A 457 4.53 -43.12 -12.79
N PHE A 458 4.76 -43.94 -13.84
CA PHE A 458 5.09 -43.51 -15.21
C PHE A 458 4.13 -44.14 -16.23
N TYR A 459 2.92 -44.44 -15.83
CA TYR A 459 1.92 -45.03 -16.75
C TYR A 459 1.59 -44.03 -17.88
N GLN A 460 1.57 -44.53 -19.13
CA GLN A 460 1.39 -43.73 -20.35
C GLN A 460 2.46 -42.64 -20.60
N CYS A 461 3.69 -42.82 -20.10
CA CYS A 461 4.86 -42.05 -20.51
C CYS A 461 5.46 -42.69 -21.79
N SER A 462 4.76 -42.58 -22.91
CA SER A 462 5.06 -43.34 -24.13
C SER A 462 6.40 -43.01 -24.80
N LYS A 463 7.03 -41.89 -24.44
CA LYS A 463 8.36 -41.49 -24.93
C LYS A 463 9.50 -41.87 -23.99
N LEU A 464 9.22 -42.31 -22.78
CA LEU A 464 10.24 -42.71 -21.80
C LEU A 464 10.83 -44.09 -22.19
N GLN A 465 12.09 -44.14 -22.56
CA GLN A 465 12.73 -45.38 -23.11
C GLN A 465 13.79 -45.97 -22.18
N ASP A 466 14.73 -45.21 -21.77
CA ASP A 466 15.92 -45.73 -21.06
C ASP A 466 15.88 -45.31 -19.57
N VAL A 467 15.49 -46.23 -18.69
CA VAL A 467 15.49 -46.04 -17.25
C VAL A 467 16.46 -46.97 -16.58
N THR A 468 17.44 -46.41 -15.87
CA THR A 468 18.41 -47.17 -15.10
C THR A 468 18.07 -47.13 -13.63
N PHE A 469 17.82 -48.28 -13.01
CA PHE A 469 17.50 -48.40 -11.60
C PHE A 469 18.76 -48.60 -10.75
N PRO A 470 18.76 -48.04 -9.52
CA PRO A 470 19.82 -48.26 -8.53
C PRO A 470 19.72 -49.67 -7.95
N GLU A 471 20.85 -50.19 -7.43
CA GLU A 471 20.89 -51.50 -6.74
C GLU A 471 20.01 -51.57 -5.46
N THR A 472 19.64 -50.41 -4.92
CA THR A 472 18.77 -50.28 -3.73
C THR A 472 17.31 -50.59 -4.00
N LEU A 473 16.88 -50.68 -5.27
CA LEU A 473 15.48 -50.89 -5.63
C LEU A 473 14.97 -52.25 -5.14
N GLN A 474 13.90 -52.22 -4.37
CA GLN A 474 13.26 -53.39 -3.75
C GLN A 474 11.93 -53.77 -4.43
N SER A 475 11.14 -52.76 -4.86
CA SER A 475 9.84 -53.00 -5.47
C SER A 475 9.47 -52.02 -6.58
N LEU A 476 8.75 -52.55 -7.57
CA LEU A 476 8.01 -51.83 -8.57
C LEU A 476 6.53 -52.23 -8.39
N ASP A 477 5.69 -51.25 -8.06
CA ASP A 477 4.27 -51.53 -7.89
C ASP A 477 3.55 -51.69 -9.25
N GLU A 478 2.25 -52.00 -9.18
CA GLU A 478 1.43 -52.31 -10.36
C GLU A 478 1.51 -51.17 -11.40
N ARG A 479 1.81 -51.56 -12.66
CA ARG A 479 1.83 -50.69 -13.84
C ARG A 479 2.76 -49.44 -13.71
N SER A 480 3.79 -49.52 -12.85
CA SER A 480 4.70 -48.38 -12.64
C SER A 480 5.24 -47.75 -13.94
N PHE A 481 5.42 -48.60 -14.98
CA PHE A 481 5.91 -48.25 -16.33
C PHE A 481 5.00 -48.84 -17.41
N GLY A 482 3.73 -48.83 -17.25
CA GLY A 482 2.76 -49.40 -18.21
C GLY A 482 2.30 -48.38 -19.25
N GLY A 483 1.84 -48.86 -20.43
CA GLY A 483 1.16 -48.04 -21.44
C GLY A 483 1.84 -47.92 -22.78
#